data_ba38211a3218e5c0dc49c39b57372070
#
_entry.id   ba38211a3218e5c0dc49c39b57372070
#
_cell.length_a   1.000
_cell.length_b   1.000
_cell.length_c   1.000
_cell.angle_alpha   90.00
_cell.angle_beta   90.00
_cell.angle_gamma   90.00
#
_symmetry.space_group_name_H-M   'P 1'
#
loop_
_entity.id
_entity.type
_entity.pdbx_description
1 polymer ?
#
loop_
_entity_poly.entity_id
_entity_poly.type
_entity_poly.pdbx_seq_one_letter_code
_entity_poly.pdbx_strand_id
1 'polypeptide(L)'
;MAASSATVGSRSSRTVVLTVTCLGQFMVLLDNTIVGAALPDMQHRLHTQLTGLQWIVDAYVLLVAMLLLSGGVFADRFGRKRVYLTGATVFTAASLVCSLAPSLGWLVTGRVLQGIGAAALSPASLALLAAAHPVPQERIKAIGLWAGLSGIGLAAGPVAGGVLTQAFGWPAIFLVNLPVGVVLLLVGLRHLGESRNPSAPAIDIPGTVLSVLAVGVLTYGLIEGGARGWTSPVILGSFAAAVVLLGAFVTVEARRSAPMLPLRLFGQRLFTVSNAAMVVVGFALMGSSFFFSQFFVYVQGSSLLRAGLQTLPVSLAMVIVSPYAGRLAARYGFRVVVSIGLALAGLGLLALGVVHADTGYGNVWWRLALIGVGFALAMSPLTGAAIQAVSPRESGLASGISSTTRQIGAVLGVALLGAIVRTRQSSGASFEAGLNSAFLAAGSVVLVTALSTGLWLVGSKSTEDGAAPHRRPEPAAVIPLNEESANRR
;
A
#
# COMPACT_ATOMS: atom_id res chain seq x y z
N MET A 1 -23.94 15.32 35.62
CA MET A 1 -22.92 14.94 34.64
C MET A 1 -23.32 13.59 34.07
N ALA A 2 -23.97 13.55 32.93
CA ALA A 2 -24.52 12.35 32.32
C ALA A 2 -23.42 11.68 31.49
N ALA A 3 -22.94 10.53 31.92
CA ALA A 3 -22.13 9.63 31.11
C ALA A 3 -22.98 9.13 29.95
N SER A 4 -22.69 9.61 28.73
CA SER A 4 -23.27 9.09 27.50
C SER A 4 -22.94 7.60 27.41
N SER A 5 -23.89 6.74 27.73
CA SER A 5 -23.85 5.32 27.51
C SER A 5 -23.71 5.07 26.01
N ALA A 6 -22.47 4.80 25.55
CA ALA A 6 -22.23 4.28 24.24
C ALA A 6 -23.01 2.96 24.12
N THR A 7 -24.14 2.98 23.44
CA THR A 7 -24.90 1.78 23.10
C THR A 7 -23.99 0.84 22.34
N VAL A 8 -23.58 -0.25 23.00
CA VAL A 8 -22.88 -1.38 22.38
C VAL A 8 -23.79 -1.88 21.25
N GLY A 9 -23.47 -1.52 20.01
CA GLY A 9 -24.27 -1.82 18.84
C GLY A 9 -24.63 -3.31 18.79
N SER A 10 -25.86 -3.62 18.40
CA SER A 10 -26.34 -4.99 18.24
C SER A 10 -25.41 -5.77 17.31
N ARG A 11 -25.40 -7.10 17.39
CA ARG A 11 -24.60 -7.98 16.54
C ARG A 11 -24.82 -7.69 15.05
N SER A 12 -26.04 -7.35 14.67
CA SER A 12 -26.43 -6.90 13.32
C SER A 12 -25.70 -5.62 12.90
N SER A 13 -25.58 -4.63 13.78
CA SER A 13 -24.86 -3.37 13.50
C SER A 13 -23.36 -3.61 13.24
N ARG A 14 -22.70 -4.50 13.99
CA ARG A 14 -21.27 -4.83 13.81
C ARG A 14 -21.01 -5.53 12.47
N THR A 15 -21.91 -6.43 12.05
CA THR A 15 -21.81 -7.09 10.75
C THR A 15 -21.93 -6.08 9.60
N VAL A 16 -22.86 -5.13 9.70
CA VAL A 16 -22.99 -4.08 8.69
C VAL A 16 -21.76 -3.19 8.62
N VAL A 17 -21.19 -2.77 9.76
CA VAL A 17 -19.93 -2.00 9.79
C VAL A 17 -18.81 -2.79 9.10
N LEU A 18 -18.65 -4.07 9.43
CA LEU A 18 -17.66 -4.94 8.80
C LEU A 18 -17.87 -5.01 7.28
N THR A 19 -19.08 -5.27 6.82
CA THR A 19 -19.38 -5.38 5.38
C THR A 19 -19.09 -4.09 4.64
N VAL A 20 -19.54 -2.94 5.15
CA VAL A 20 -19.34 -1.64 4.52
C VAL A 20 -17.86 -1.28 4.45
N THR A 21 -17.12 -1.48 5.55
CA THR A 21 -15.68 -1.17 5.59
C THR A 21 -14.85 -2.10 4.72
N CYS A 22 -15.21 -3.38 4.66
CA CYS A 22 -14.58 -4.36 3.76
C CYS A 22 -14.85 -4.01 2.29
N LEU A 23 -16.09 -3.66 1.95
CA LEU A 23 -16.47 -3.30 0.58
C LEU A 23 -15.74 -2.05 0.10
N GLY A 24 -15.62 -1.02 0.96
CA GLY A 24 -14.85 0.18 0.62
C GLY A 24 -13.37 -0.09 0.38
N GLN A 25 -12.75 -0.92 1.22
CA GLN A 25 -11.34 -1.26 1.04
C GLN A 25 -11.11 -2.19 -0.16
N PHE A 26 -12.01 -3.13 -0.40
CA PHE A 26 -12.03 -3.95 -1.60
C PHE A 26 -12.06 -3.08 -2.86
N MET A 27 -12.96 -2.09 -2.92
CA MET A 27 -13.09 -1.15 -4.04
C MET A 27 -11.78 -0.39 -4.30
N VAL A 28 -11.14 0.15 -3.26
CA VAL A 28 -9.87 0.87 -3.37
C VAL A 28 -8.74 -0.01 -3.88
N LEU A 29 -8.63 -1.26 -3.39
CA LEU A 29 -7.56 -2.17 -3.82
C LEU A 29 -7.81 -2.80 -5.18
N LEU A 30 -9.08 -3.04 -5.54
CA LEU A 30 -9.46 -3.43 -6.88
C LEU A 30 -9.07 -2.34 -7.89
N ASP A 31 -9.44 -1.08 -7.61
CA ASP A 31 -9.11 0.06 -8.48
C ASP A 31 -7.60 0.25 -8.68
N ASN A 32 -6.82 0.00 -7.65
CA ASN A 32 -5.36 0.08 -7.73
C ASN A 32 -4.75 -0.88 -8.77
N THR A 33 -5.32 -2.06 -8.96
CA THR A 33 -4.76 -3.11 -9.82
C THR A 33 -5.51 -3.32 -11.14
N ILE A 34 -6.80 -2.97 -11.19
CA ILE A 34 -7.64 -3.14 -12.37
C ILE A 34 -7.15 -2.28 -13.55
N VAL A 35 -6.62 -1.09 -13.26
CA VAL A 35 -6.08 -0.14 -14.23
C VAL A 35 -4.94 -0.74 -15.04
N GLY A 36 -4.06 -1.53 -14.41
CA GLY A 36 -2.93 -2.16 -15.08
C GLY A 36 -3.30 -3.01 -16.29
N ALA A 37 -4.43 -3.72 -16.22
CA ALA A 37 -4.93 -4.54 -17.33
C ALA A 37 -5.54 -3.71 -18.47
N ALA A 38 -5.98 -2.48 -18.19
CA ALA A 38 -6.61 -1.59 -19.16
C ALA A 38 -5.62 -0.63 -19.86
N LEU A 39 -4.37 -0.54 -19.38
CA LEU A 39 -3.37 0.38 -19.91
C LEU A 39 -3.17 0.27 -21.45
N PRO A 40 -3.12 -0.93 -22.06
CA PRO A 40 -2.98 -1.04 -23.51
C PRO A 40 -4.18 -0.44 -24.28
N ASP A 41 -5.42 -0.64 -23.81
CA ASP A 41 -6.61 -0.04 -24.44
C ASP A 41 -6.65 1.49 -24.25
N MET A 42 -6.27 1.97 -23.06
CA MET A 42 -6.12 3.41 -22.80
C MET A 42 -5.08 4.04 -23.70
N GLN A 43 -3.93 3.40 -23.90
CA GLN A 43 -2.87 3.88 -24.78
C GLN A 43 -3.40 4.09 -26.20
N HIS A 44 -4.11 3.09 -26.71
CA HIS A 44 -4.66 3.12 -28.05
C HIS A 44 -5.75 4.19 -28.22
N ARG A 45 -6.75 4.20 -27.29
CA ARG A 45 -7.92 5.10 -27.44
C ARG A 45 -7.65 6.54 -27.05
N LEU A 46 -6.74 6.82 -26.12
CA LEU A 46 -6.34 8.18 -25.73
C LEU A 46 -5.14 8.70 -26.53
N HIS A 47 -4.63 7.91 -27.48
CA HIS A 47 -3.46 8.26 -28.30
C HIS A 47 -2.27 8.76 -27.45
N THR A 48 -2.03 8.11 -26.32
CA THR A 48 -1.01 8.53 -25.36
C THR A 48 0.25 7.67 -25.43
N GLN A 49 1.35 8.20 -24.92
CA GLN A 49 2.62 7.50 -24.82
C GLN A 49 2.78 6.84 -23.44
N LEU A 50 3.89 6.11 -23.24
CA LEU A 50 4.22 5.46 -21.98
C LEU A 50 4.19 6.43 -20.78
N THR A 51 4.65 7.67 -20.95
CA THR A 51 4.59 8.71 -19.91
C THR A 51 3.16 9.02 -19.46
N GLY A 52 2.21 9.08 -20.40
CA GLY A 52 0.80 9.28 -20.05
C GLY A 52 0.23 8.09 -19.25
N LEU A 53 0.61 6.86 -19.61
CA LEU A 53 0.20 5.66 -18.84
C LEU A 53 0.78 5.68 -17.43
N GLN A 54 2.03 6.11 -17.26
CA GLN A 54 2.65 6.29 -15.94
C GLN A 54 1.87 7.31 -15.11
N TRP A 55 1.50 8.47 -15.69
CA TRP A 55 0.70 9.46 -14.98
C TRP A 55 -0.68 8.97 -14.57
N ILE A 56 -1.36 8.13 -15.37
CA ILE A 56 -2.66 7.52 -14.99
C ILE A 56 -2.51 6.68 -13.71
N VAL A 57 -1.42 5.95 -13.55
CA VAL A 57 -1.17 5.13 -12.35
C VAL A 57 -0.62 5.98 -11.21
N ASP A 58 0.44 6.75 -11.48
CA ASP A 58 1.19 7.45 -10.43
C ASP A 58 0.42 8.59 -9.79
N ALA A 59 -0.44 9.30 -10.53
CA ALA A 59 -1.28 10.35 -9.97
C ALA A 59 -2.17 9.85 -8.83
N TYR A 60 -2.73 8.65 -8.95
CA TYR A 60 -3.52 8.02 -7.90
C TYR A 60 -2.64 7.55 -6.72
N VAL A 61 -1.60 6.76 -7.02
CA VAL A 61 -0.75 6.13 -5.98
C VAL A 61 -0.02 7.20 -5.18
N LEU A 62 0.44 8.28 -5.82
CA LEU A 62 1.09 9.43 -5.18
C LEU A 62 0.19 10.07 -4.12
N LEU A 63 -1.05 10.41 -4.48
CA LEU A 63 -1.96 11.05 -3.54
C LEU A 63 -2.34 10.11 -2.39
N VAL A 64 -2.58 8.83 -2.69
CA VAL A 64 -2.80 7.83 -1.63
C VAL A 64 -1.59 7.76 -0.70
N ALA A 65 -0.37 7.68 -1.23
CA ALA A 65 0.85 7.58 -0.44
C ALA A 65 1.02 8.76 0.51
N MET A 66 0.90 9.96 -0.01
CA MET A 66 1.18 11.19 0.75
C MET A 66 0.07 11.57 1.73
N LEU A 67 -1.18 11.25 1.41
CA LEU A 67 -2.33 11.64 2.23
C LEU A 67 -2.80 10.55 3.20
N LEU A 68 -2.27 9.31 3.09
CA LEU A 68 -2.73 8.17 3.90
C LEU A 68 -2.59 8.42 5.41
N LEU A 69 -1.44 8.92 5.86
CA LEU A 69 -1.19 9.24 7.27
C LEU A 69 -2.08 10.38 7.75
N SER A 70 -2.16 11.46 6.98
CA SER A 70 -3.02 12.59 7.28
C SER A 70 -4.50 12.19 7.28
N GLY A 71 -4.94 11.31 6.38
CA GLY A 71 -6.29 10.77 6.32
C GLY A 71 -6.72 10.05 7.59
N GLY A 72 -5.81 9.32 8.23
CA GLY A 72 -6.04 8.69 9.53
C GLY A 72 -6.27 9.70 10.65
N VAL A 73 -5.43 10.74 10.74
CA VAL A 73 -5.58 11.82 11.71
C VAL A 73 -6.86 12.62 11.45
N PHE A 74 -7.19 12.86 10.18
CA PHE A 74 -8.46 13.51 9.78
C PHE A 74 -9.68 12.71 10.27
N ALA A 75 -9.68 11.39 10.08
CA ALA A 75 -10.75 10.51 10.51
C ALA A 75 -10.94 10.54 12.04
N ASP A 76 -9.84 10.49 12.78
CA ASP A 76 -9.89 10.54 14.24
C ASP A 76 -10.38 11.91 14.77
N ARG A 77 -10.02 13.02 14.13
CA ARG A 77 -10.33 14.37 14.58
C ARG A 77 -11.73 14.84 14.18
N PHE A 78 -12.12 14.63 12.91
CA PHE A 78 -13.36 15.16 12.34
C PHE A 78 -14.53 14.18 12.38
N GLY A 79 -14.26 12.93 12.73
CA GLY A 79 -15.24 11.86 12.77
C GLY A 79 -15.02 10.80 11.70
N ARG A 80 -14.92 9.57 12.14
CA ARG A 80 -14.56 8.42 11.30
C ARG A 80 -15.61 8.13 10.24
N LYS A 81 -16.90 8.19 10.60
CA LYS A 81 -18.02 8.04 9.65
C LYS A 81 -17.99 9.13 8.59
N ARG A 82 -17.88 10.40 9.02
CA ARG A 82 -17.87 11.54 8.11
C ARG A 82 -16.76 11.44 7.09
N VAL A 83 -15.52 11.20 7.55
CA VAL A 83 -14.34 11.11 6.68
C VAL A 83 -14.46 9.91 5.75
N TYR A 84 -14.93 8.76 6.24
CA TYR A 84 -15.15 7.57 5.43
C TYR A 84 -16.15 7.83 4.30
N LEU A 85 -17.32 8.39 4.61
CA LEU A 85 -18.37 8.67 3.62
C LEU A 85 -17.96 9.77 2.64
N THR A 86 -17.27 10.82 3.10
CA THR A 86 -16.72 11.87 2.22
C THR A 86 -15.68 11.25 1.27
N GLY A 87 -14.75 10.43 1.78
CA GLY A 87 -13.79 9.71 0.96
C GLY A 87 -14.45 8.82 -0.08
N ALA A 88 -15.49 8.07 0.31
CA ALA A 88 -16.27 7.23 -0.60
C ALA A 88 -17.00 8.07 -1.68
N THR A 89 -17.59 9.21 -1.29
CA THR A 89 -18.27 10.13 -2.24
C THR A 89 -17.27 10.67 -3.26
N VAL A 90 -16.12 11.19 -2.78
CA VAL A 90 -15.06 11.74 -3.67
C VAL A 90 -14.54 10.64 -4.59
N PHE A 91 -14.26 9.45 -4.07
CA PHE A 91 -13.78 8.32 -4.88
C PHE A 91 -14.78 7.90 -5.96
N THR A 92 -16.06 7.78 -5.59
CA THR A 92 -17.13 7.37 -6.52
C THR A 92 -17.38 8.43 -7.60
N ALA A 93 -17.46 9.71 -7.21
CA ALA A 93 -17.61 10.81 -8.15
C ALA A 93 -16.38 10.92 -9.08
N ALA A 94 -15.18 10.77 -8.55
CA ALA A 94 -13.95 10.77 -9.35
C ALA A 94 -13.89 9.57 -10.31
N SER A 95 -14.42 8.41 -9.92
CA SER A 95 -14.56 7.24 -10.81
C SER A 95 -15.47 7.55 -12.00
N LEU A 96 -16.57 8.30 -11.78
CA LEU A 96 -17.40 8.77 -12.87
C LEU A 96 -16.63 9.74 -13.80
N VAL A 97 -15.87 10.69 -13.22
CA VAL A 97 -15.01 11.61 -14.02
C VAL A 97 -14.00 10.83 -14.84
N CYS A 98 -13.36 9.81 -14.27
CA CYS A 98 -12.44 8.93 -14.98
C CYS A 98 -13.14 8.20 -16.14
N SER A 99 -14.33 7.64 -15.90
CA SER A 99 -15.04 6.85 -16.92
C SER A 99 -15.53 7.70 -18.11
N LEU A 100 -15.77 8.99 -17.89
CA LEU A 100 -16.22 9.94 -18.89
C LEU A 100 -15.07 10.77 -19.50
N ALA A 101 -13.81 10.47 -19.15
CA ALA A 101 -12.66 11.28 -19.54
C ALA A 101 -12.44 11.30 -21.06
N PRO A 102 -12.53 12.47 -21.72
CA PRO A 102 -12.31 12.61 -23.16
C PRO A 102 -10.82 12.71 -23.51
N SER A 103 -9.94 12.91 -22.54
CA SER A 103 -8.51 13.11 -22.74
C SER A 103 -7.69 12.63 -21.55
N LEU A 104 -6.38 12.46 -21.77
CA LEU A 104 -5.42 12.09 -20.72
C LEU A 104 -5.47 13.04 -19.52
N GLY A 105 -5.53 14.36 -19.75
CA GLY A 105 -5.56 15.36 -18.66
C GLY A 105 -6.80 15.20 -17.75
N TRP A 106 -7.97 14.95 -18.34
CA TRP A 106 -9.19 14.65 -17.59
C TRP A 106 -9.06 13.37 -16.77
N LEU A 107 -8.51 12.31 -17.38
CA LEU A 107 -8.31 11.04 -16.70
C LEU A 107 -7.32 11.18 -15.52
N VAL A 108 -6.20 11.85 -15.72
CA VAL A 108 -5.22 12.12 -14.66
C VAL A 108 -5.83 12.96 -13.53
N THR A 109 -6.63 13.99 -13.85
CA THR A 109 -7.35 14.77 -12.84
C THR A 109 -8.33 13.90 -12.04
N GLY A 110 -9.07 13.03 -12.70
CA GLY A 110 -9.92 12.05 -12.04
C GLY A 110 -9.14 11.12 -11.11
N ARG A 111 -7.95 10.66 -11.54
CA ARG A 111 -7.05 9.81 -10.72
C ARG A 111 -6.53 10.54 -9.48
N VAL A 112 -6.19 11.82 -9.59
CA VAL A 112 -5.83 12.67 -8.43
C VAL A 112 -6.98 12.70 -7.41
N LEU A 113 -8.20 12.97 -7.88
CA LEU A 113 -9.39 13.01 -7.00
C LEU A 113 -9.70 11.65 -6.38
N GLN A 114 -9.59 10.54 -7.16
CA GLN A 114 -9.72 9.19 -6.61
C GLN A 114 -8.68 8.92 -5.53
N GLY A 115 -7.41 9.35 -5.73
CA GLY A 115 -6.33 9.19 -4.75
C GLY A 115 -6.65 9.90 -3.42
N ILE A 116 -7.19 11.12 -3.49
CA ILE A 116 -7.66 11.87 -2.30
C ILE A 116 -8.76 11.10 -1.59
N GLY A 117 -9.77 10.62 -2.33
CA GLY A 117 -10.87 9.82 -1.80
C GLY A 117 -10.40 8.55 -1.11
N ALA A 118 -9.50 7.79 -1.76
CA ALA A 118 -8.93 6.55 -1.24
C ALA A 118 -8.10 6.77 0.03
N ALA A 119 -7.31 7.84 0.07
CA ALA A 119 -6.48 8.20 1.24
C ALA A 119 -7.32 8.57 2.47
N ALA A 120 -8.52 9.09 2.28
CA ALA A 120 -9.47 9.34 3.37
C ALA A 120 -10.23 8.06 3.76
N LEU A 121 -10.68 7.27 2.78
CA LEU A 121 -11.52 6.10 2.97
C LEU A 121 -10.76 4.96 3.66
N SER A 122 -9.56 4.62 3.22
CA SER A 122 -8.82 3.44 3.69
C SER A 122 -8.52 3.47 5.19
N PRO A 123 -7.88 4.51 5.78
CA PRO A 123 -7.62 4.54 7.22
C PRO A 123 -8.89 4.71 8.04
N ALA A 124 -9.89 5.46 7.54
CA ALA A 124 -11.17 5.62 8.22
C ALA A 124 -11.95 4.30 8.30
N SER A 125 -11.85 3.43 7.27
CA SER A 125 -12.47 2.10 7.27
C SER A 125 -11.94 1.22 8.40
N LEU A 126 -10.62 1.19 8.57
CA LEU A 126 -9.97 0.41 9.63
C LEU A 126 -10.29 0.98 11.02
N ALA A 127 -10.33 2.30 11.15
CA ALA A 127 -10.67 2.98 12.41
C ALA A 127 -12.14 2.74 12.82
N LEU A 128 -13.09 2.76 11.88
CA LEU A 128 -14.50 2.40 12.11
C LEU A 128 -14.63 0.93 12.55
N LEU A 129 -13.93 0.04 11.86
CA LEU A 129 -13.94 -1.39 12.16
C LEU A 129 -13.42 -1.66 13.58
N ALA A 130 -12.30 -1.03 13.95
CA ALA A 130 -11.71 -1.14 15.27
C ALA A 130 -12.64 -0.60 16.38
N ALA A 131 -13.33 0.52 16.13
CA ALA A 131 -14.28 1.11 17.06
C ALA A 131 -15.55 0.26 17.26
N ALA A 132 -16.01 -0.42 16.20
CA ALA A 132 -17.18 -1.31 16.27
C ALA A 132 -16.90 -2.62 17.00
N HIS A 133 -15.63 -3.02 17.13
CA HIS A 133 -15.20 -4.27 17.77
C HIS A 133 -14.30 -3.99 18.98
N PRO A 134 -14.84 -3.60 20.15
CA PRO A 134 -14.06 -3.26 21.34
C PRO A 134 -13.33 -4.46 21.95
N VAL A 135 -13.88 -5.68 21.80
CA VAL A 135 -13.29 -6.91 22.30
C VAL A 135 -12.07 -7.30 21.43
N PRO A 136 -10.86 -7.49 22.02
CA PRO A 136 -9.63 -7.72 21.25
C PRO A 136 -9.72 -8.91 20.30
N GLN A 137 -10.29 -10.04 20.71
CA GLN A 137 -10.42 -11.24 19.89
C GLN A 137 -11.36 -11.04 18.70
N GLU A 138 -12.49 -10.32 18.88
CA GLU A 138 -13.43 -9.98 17.81
C GLU A 138 -12.79 -9.00 16.83
N ARG A 139 -12.04 -8.01 17.34
CA ARG A 139 -11.32 -7.03 16.52
C ARG A 139 -10.28 -7.69 15.63
N ILE A 140 -9.48 -8.61 16.17
CA ILE A 140 -8.48 -9.37 15.39
C ILE A 140 -9.16 -10.13 14.24
N LYS A 141 -10.27 -10.81 14.51
CA LYS A 141 -11.04 -11.53 13.48
C LYS A 141 -11.60 -10.59 12.42
N ALA A 142 -12.18 -9.46 12.84
CA ALA A 142 -12.74 -8.47 11.91
C ALA A 142 -11.65 -7.84 11.01
N ILE A 143 -10.50 -7.48 11.57
CA ILE A 143 -9.35 -6.97 10.80
C ILE A 143 -8.81 -8.06 9.87
N GLY A 144 -8.78 -9.30 10.30
CA GLY A 144 -8.38 -10.42 9.45
C GLY A 144 -9.29 -10.61 8.24
N LEU A 145 -10.62 -10.50 8.41
CA LEU A 145 -11.58 -10.54 7.31
C LEU A 145 -11.44 -9.33 6.38
N TRP A 146 -11.28 -8.15 6.94
CA TRP A 146 -11.04 -6.91 6.18
C TRP A 146 -9.76 -7.02 5.33
N ALA A 147 -8.66 -7.52 5.89
CA ALA A 147 -7.42 -7.74 5.16
C ALA A 147 -7.55 -8.85 4.09
N GLY A 148 -8.27 -9.92 4.38
CA GLY A 148 -8.52 -11.01 3.44
C GLY A 148 -9.32 -10.55 2.22
N LEU A 149 -10.45 -9.84 2.43
CA LEU A 149 -11.25 -9.27 1.35
C LEU A 149 -10.48 -8.22 0.54
N SER A 150 -9.63 -7.44 1.22
CA SER A 150 -8.70 -6.51 0.57
C SER A 150 -7.74 -7.23 -0.38
N GLY A 151 -7.18 -8.36 0.06
CA GLY A 151 -6.31 -9.21 -0.76
C GLY A 151 -7.03 -9.79 -1.99
N ILE A 152 -8.31 -10.18 -1.84
CA ILE A 152 -9.14 -10.61 -2.97
C ILE A 152 -9.33 -9.48 -3.98
N GLY A 153 -9.57 -8.24 -3.53
CA GLY A 153 -9.67 -7.07 -4.41
C GLY A 153 -8.39 -6.86 -5.23
N LEU A 154 -7.23 -6.95 -4.58
CA LEU A 154 -5.93 -6.84 -5.24
C LEU A 154 -5.73 -7.95 -6.29
N ALA A 155 -6.10 -9.18 -5.98
CA ALA A 155 -5.92 -10.33 -6.87
C ALA A 155 -6.92 -10.35 -8.03
N ALA A 156 -8.15 -9.87 -7.80
CA ALA A 156 -9.20 -9.85 -8.82
C ALA A 156 -8.97 -8.76 -9.90
N GLY A 157 -8.20 -7.71 -9.57
CA GLY A 157 -8.02 -6.54 -10.45
C GLY A 157 -7.59 -6.88 -11.87
N PRO A 158 -6.49 -7.63 -12.10
CA PRO A 158 -6.03 -7.93 -13.45
C PRO A 158 -7.08 -8.70 -14.28
N VAL A 159 -7.79 -9.65 -13.68
CA VAL A 159 -8.84 -10.41 -14.39
C VAL A 159 -10.07 -9.57 -14.65
N ALA A 160 -10.58 -8.87 -13.62
CA ALA A 160 -11.72 -7.99 -13.78
C ALA A 160 -11.42 -6.89 -14.80
N GLY A 161 -10.21 -6.34 -14.78
CA GLY A 161 -9.73 -5.35 -15.74
C GLY A 161 -9.69 -5.90 -17.16
N GLY A 162 -9.16 -7.10 -17.35
CA GLY A 162 -9.13 -7.77 -18.65
C GLY A 162 -10.53 -8.04 -19.20
N VAL A 163 -11.43 -8.59 -18.38
CA VAL A 163 -12.84 -8.87 -18.76
C VAL A 163 -13.59 -7.59 -19.11
N LEU A 164 -13.59 -6.61 -18.21
CA LEU A 164 -14.34 -5.37 -18.39
C LEU A 164 -13.81 -4.55 -19.57
N THR A 165 -12.49 -4.46 -19.72
CA THR A 165 -11.89 -3.72 -20.82
C THR A 165 -12.13 -4.38 -22.17
N GLN A 166 -12.05 -5.72 -22.23
CA GLN A 166 -12.31 -6.45 -23.48
C GLN A 166 -13.77 -6.37 -23.90
N ALA A 167 -14.73 -6.41 -22.95
CA ALA A 167 -16.15 -6.41 -23.25
C ALA A 167 -16.72 -5.00 -23.50
N PHE A 168 -16.28 -3.99 -22.76
CA PHE A 168 -16.90 -2.65 -22.71
C PHE A 168 -15.90 -1.49 -22.93
N GLY A 169 -14.61 -1.79 -23.08
CA GLY A 169 -13.54 -0.80 -23.14
C GLY A 169 -13.08 -0.33 -21.76
N TRP A 170 -11.96 0.41 -21.75
CA TRP A 170 -11.31 0.87 -20.51
C TRP A 170 -12.22 1.68 -19.55
N PRO A 171 -13.23 2.48 -19.99
CA PRO A 171 -14.07 3.22 -19.04
C PRO A 171 -14.82 2.32 -18.04
N ALA A 172 -15.10 1.08 -18.43
CA ALA A 172 -15.85 0.13 -17.60
C ALA A 172 -15.15 -0.22 -16.27
N ILE A 173 -13.79 -0.14 -16.24
CA ILE A 173 -13.05 -0.40 -15.01
C ILE A 173 -13.31 0.65 -13.92
N PHE A 174 -13.67 1.87 -14.31
CA PHE A 174 -14.06 2.93 -13.38
C PHE A 174 -15.56 2.88 -13.08
N LEU A 175 -16.38 2.54 -14.08
CA LEU A 175 -17.83 2.42 -13.89
C LEU A 175 -18.22 1.36 -12.86
N VAL A 176 -17.44 0.28 -12.70
CA VAL A 176 -17.69 -0.76 -11.69
C VAL A 176 -17.66 -0.21 -10.26
N ASN A 177 -16.95 0.88 -10.01
CA ASN A 177 -16.89 1.54 -8.71
C ASN A 177 -18.19 2.28 -8.35
N LEU A 178 -18.99 2.68 -9.34
CA LEU A 178 -20.21 3.48 -9.11
C LEU A 178 -21.27 2.70 -8.33
N PRO A 179 -21.73 1.50 -8.78
CA PRO A 179 -22.72 0.74 -8.03
C PRO A 179 -22.23 0.36 -6.63
N VAL A 180 -20.95 0.00 -6.51
CA VAL A 180 -20.32 -0.33 -5.23
C VAL A 180 -20.33 0.89 -4.31
N GLY A 181 -19.90 2.05 -4.81
CA GLY A 181 -19.86 3.30 -4.06
C GLY A 181 -21.26 3.77 -3.64
N VAL A 182 -22.27 3.68 -4.50
CA VAL A 182 -23.66 4.03 -4.17
C VAL A 182 -24.20 3.14 -3.05
N VAL A 183 -24.01 1.81 -3.15
CA VAL A 183 -24.43 0.88 -2.09
C VAL A 183 -23.71 1.21 -0.77
N LEU A 184 -22.39 1.43 -0.83
CA LEU A 184 -21.59 1.80 0.34
C LEU A 184 -22.09 3.08 1.00
N LEU A 185 -22.41 4.12 0.21
CA LEU A 185 -22.93 5.40 0.71
C LEU A 185 -24.31 5.23 1.33
N LEU A 186 -25.26 4.57 0.66
CA LEU A 186 -26.62 4.38 1.16
C LEU A 186 -26.64 3.57 2.47
N VAL A 187 -25.90 2.46 2.51
CA VAL A 187 -25.82 1.63 3.71
C VAL A 187 -25.01 2.33 4.81
N GLY A 188 -23.91 2.98 4.46
CA GLY A 188 -23.05 3.68 5.40
C GLY A 188 -23.74 4.89 6.05
N LEU A 189 -24.48 5.70 5.29
CA LEU A 189 -25.26 6.82 5.83
C LEU A 189 -26.26 6.35 6.88
N ARG A 190 -26.92 5.24 6.63
CA ARG A 190 -28.02 4.73 7.46
C ARG A 190 -27.54 3.96 8.70
N HIS A 191 -26.42 3.25 8.62
CA HIS A 191 -26.05 2.27 9.63
C HIS A 191 -24.72 2.54 10.34
N LEU A 192 -23.82 3.36 9.78
CA LEU A 192 -22.58 3.69 10.48
C LEU A 192 -22.84 4.67 11.60
N GLY A 193 -22.32 4.36 12.80
CA GLY A 193 -22.27 5.27 13.93
C GLY A 193 -21.09 6.25 13.82
N GLU A 194 -21.26 7.49 14.26
CA GLU A 194 -20.14 8.42 14.33
C GLU A 194 -19.24 8.08 15.52
N SER A 195 -17.94 8.13 15.31
CA SER A 195 -16.93 8.01 16.36
C SER A 195 -15.75 8.92 16.05
N ARG A 196 -15.16 9.49 17.09
CA ARG A 196 -13.97 10.35 16.98
C ARG A 196 -13.08 10.16 18.19
N ASN A 197 -11.81 10.51 18.06
CA ASN A 197 -10.85 10.52 19.15
C ASN A 197 -10.63 11.97 19.61
N PRO A 198 -11.14 12.38 20.81
CA PRO A 198 -10.94 13.75 21.31
C PRO A 198 -9.48 14.13 21.50
N SER A 199 -8.59 13.14 21.68
CA SER A 199 -7.15 13.32 21.90
C SER A 199 -6.34 13.16 20.61
N ALA A 200 -6.98 13.21 19.42
CA ALA A 200 -6.28 13.11 18.16
C ALA A 200 -5.27 14.27 17.99
N PRO A 201 -4.05 14.00 17.50
CA PRO A 201 -3.03 15.03 17.30
C PRO A 201 -3.48 16.09 16.29
N ALA A 202 -2.80 17.23 16.28
CA ALA A 202 -3.01 18.25 15.25
C ALA A 202 -2.57 17.71 13.88
N ILE A 203 -3.29 18.16 12.83
CA ILE A 203 -2.95 17.79 11.45
C ILE A 203 -1.71 18.59 11.03
N ASP A 204 -0.74 17.89 10.49
CA ASP A 204 0.45 18.51 9.91
C ASP A 204 0.23 18.90 8.44
N ILE A 205 -0.48 20.02 8.22
CA ILE A 205 -0.75 20.52 6.87
C ILE A 205 0.56 20.88 6.13
N PRO A 206 1.52 21.64 6.70
CA PRO A 206 2.76 21.94 6.01
C PRO A 206 3.59 20.70 5.66
N GLY A 207 3.74 19.73 6.57
CA GLY A 207 4.42 18.47 6.29
C GLY A 207 3.73 17.70 5.16
N THR A 208 2.39 17.61 5.20
CA THR A 208 1.61 16.95 4.14
C THR A 208 1.79 17.65 2.78
N VAL A 209 1.69 18.97 2.71
CA VAL A 209 1.85 19.72 1.45
C VAL A 209 3.28 19.58 0.92
N LEU A 210 4.30 19.73 1.76
CA LEU A 210 5.69 19.60 1.35
C LEU A 210 6.00 18.18 0.86
N SER A 211 5.48 17.13 1.50
CA SER A 211 5.67 15.75 1.06
C SER A 211 5.02 15.48 -0.30
N VAL A 212 3.77 15.95 -0.51
CA VAL A 212 3.07 15.86 -1.81
C VAL A 212 3.87 16.54 -2.90
N LEU A 213 4.32 17.77 -2.67
CA LEU A 213 5.08 18.55 -3.64
C LEU A 213 6.45 17.92 -3.92
N ALA A 214 7.19 17.50 -2.88
CA ALA A 214 8.52 16.90 -3.02
C ALA A 214 8.48 15.63 -3.88
N VAL A 215 7.60 14.68 -3.51
CA VAL A 215 7.48 13.42 -4.26
C VAL A 215 6.83 13.64 -5.62
N GLY A 216 5.87 14.55 -5.73
CA GLY A 216 5.22 14.89 -7.01
C GLY A 216 6.20 15.47 -8.03
N VAL A 217 7.02 16.45 -7.63
CA VAL A 217 8.04 17.06 -8.50
C VAL A 217 9.16 16.08 -8.84
N LEU A 218 9.57 15.22 -7.88
CA LEU A 218 10.52 14.13 -8.15
C LEU A 218 9.97 13.16 -9.20
N THR A 219 8.72 12.73 -9.03
CA THR A 219 8.03 11.82 -9.95
C THR A 219 7.90 12.45 -11.35
N TYR A 220 7.58 13.75 -11.41
CA TYR A 220 7.56 14.47 -12.68
C TYR A 220 8.92 14.43 -13.41
N GLY A 221 10.01 14.72 -12.69
CA GLY A 221 11.36 14.65 -13.26
C GLY A 221 11.72 13.26 -13.77
N LEU A 222 11.32 12.19 -13.05
CA LEU A 222 11.57 10.82 -13.45
C LEU A 222 10.74 10.37 -14.66
N ILE A 223 9.44 10.70 -14.70
CA ILE A 223 8.55 10.34 -15.81
C ILE A 223 8.91 11.09 -17.08
N GLU A 224 9.11 12.40 -16.98
CA GLU A 224 9.35 13.27 -18.14
C GLU A 224 10.82 13.29 -18.60
N GLY A 225 11.75 12.86 -17.76
CA GLY A 225 13.19 12.89 -18.04
C GLY A 225 13.59 12.12 -19.27
N GLY A 226 12.99 10.93 -19.49
CA GLY A 226 13.22 10.13 -20.68
C GLY A 226 12.61 10.73 -21.98
N ALA A 227 11.61 11.63 -21.84
CA ALA A 227 10.97 12.30 -22.99
C ALA A 227 11.61 13.63 -23.35
N ARG A 228 11.93 14.42 -22.31
CA ARG A 228 12.45 15.79 -22.46
C ARG A 228 13.97 15.86 -22.47
N GLY A 229 14.64 14.73 -22.17
CA GLY A 229 16.08 14.64 -21.96
C GLY A 229 16.46 14.92 -20.50
N TRP A 230 17.31 14.03 -19.96
CA TRP A 230 17.75 14.08 -18.56
C TRP A 230 18.52 15.36 -18.18
N THR A 231 19.16 15.99 -19.16
CA THR A 231 19.93 17.21 -18.99
C THR A 231 19.14 18.49 -19.27
N SER A 232 17.85 18.39 -19.60
CA SER A 232 17.04 19.59 -19.87
C SER A 232 16.90 20.44 -18.59
N PRO A 233 16.90 21.81 -18.72
CA PRO A 233 16.78 22.69 -17.56
C PRO A 233 15.54 22.43 -16.71
N VAL A 234 14.43 22.04 -17.34
CA VAL A 234 13.17 21.71 -16.65
C VAL A 234 13.33 20.46 -15.77
N ILE A 235 13.99 19.41 -16.28
CA ILE A 235 14.20 18.17 -15.54
C ILE A 235 15.23 18.37 -14.41
N LEU A 236 16.35 19.05 -14.69
CA LEU A 236 17.33 19.39 -13.64
C LEU A 236 16.70 20.29 -12.58
N GLY A 237 15.91 21.29 -13.00
CA GLY A 237 15.15 22.13 -12.10
C GLY A 237 14.15 21.37 -11.23
N SER A 238 13.49 20.34 -11.79
CA SER A 238 12.57 19.50 -11.01
C SER A 238 13.33 18.68 -9.96
N PHE A 239 14.48 18.10 -10.26
CA PHE A 239 15.29 17.39 -9.28
C PHE A 239 15.83 18.33 -8.20
N ALA A 240 16.31 19.52 -8.57
CA ALA A 240 16.74 20.52 -7.59
C ALA A 240 15.59 20.96 -6.67
N ALA A 241 14.40 21.22 -7.24
CA ALA A 241 13.21 21.57 -6.47
C ALA A 241 12.79 20.43 -5.54
N ALA A 242 12.84 19.17 -5.99
CA ALA A 242 12.53 18.00 -5.16
C ALA A 242 13.47 17.90 -3.94
N VAL A 243 14.79 18.13 -4.14
CA VAL A 243 15.77 18.13 -3.04
C VAL A 243 15.48 19.26 -2.05
N VAL A 244 15.19 20.48 -2.53
CA VAL A 244 14.86 21.62 -1.67
C VAL A 244 13.57 21.35 -0.88
N LEU A 245 12.54 20.86 -1.52
CA LEU A 245 11.25 20.54 -0.90
C LEU A 245 11.39 19.41 0.13
N LEU A 246 12.20 18.38 -0.16
CA LEU A 246 12.48 17.30 0.79
C LEU A 246 13.27 17.82 1.99
N GLY A 247 14.27 18.69 1.78
CA GLY A 247 15.01 19.36 2.86
C GLY A 247 14.09 20.22 3.73
N ALA A 248 13.18 20.97 3.11
CA ALA A 248 12.15 21.75 3.82
C ALA A 248 11.21 20.84 4.62
N PHE A 249 10.74 19.73 4.02
CA PHE A 249 9.92 18.72 4.70
C PHE A 249 10.62 18.19 5.95
N VAL A 250 11.85 17.70 5.82
CA VAL A 250 12.62 17.16 6.96
C VAL A 250 12.83 18.22 8.04
N THR A 251 13.10 19.46 7.65
CA THR A 251 13.30 20.58 8.58
C THR A 251 12.02 20.92 9.35
N VAL A 252 10.87 20.92 8.66
CA VAL A 252 9.56 21.17 9.29
C VAL A 252 9.21 20.02 10.25
N GLU A 253 9.36 18.77 9.82
CA GLU A 253 9.09 17.58 10.65
C GLU A 253 9.99 17.54 11.90
N ALA A 254 11.26 17.91 11.77
CA ALA A 254 12.20 17.95 12.90
C ALA A 254 11.86 19.00 13.97
N ARG A 255 11.17 20.10 13.57
CA ARG A 255 10.86 21.22 14.47
C ARG A 255 9.44 21.18 15.04
N ARG A 256 8.56 20.31 14.53
CA ARG A 256 7.17 20.23 14.96
C ARG A 256 7.00 19.38 16.21
N SER A 257 6.08 19.83 17.08
CA SER A 257 5.68 19.09 18.29
C SER A 257 4.83 17.86 17.99
N ALA A 258 4.06 17.89 16.88
CA ALA A 258 3.23 16.78 16.41
C ALA A 258 3.49 16.55 14.91
N PRO A 259 4.66 15.97 14.55
CA PRO A 259 5.01 15.71 13.17
C PRO A 259 4.18 14.58 12.57
N MET A 260 3.90 14.63 11.26
CA MET A 260 3.26 13.54 10.52
C MET A 260 4.19 12.30 10.48
N LEU A 261 5.50 12.55 10.34
CA LEU A 261 6.54 11.52 10.27
C LEU A 261 7.57 11.75 11.39
N PRO A 262 7.41 11.15 12.59
CA PRO A 262 8.37 11.33 13.68
C PRO A 262 9.75 10.79 13.32
N LEU A 263 10.69 11.67 12.97
CA LEU A 263 12.03 11.29 12.52
C LEU A 263 12.81 10.46 13.57
N ARG A 264 12.47 10.61 14.88
CA ARG A 264 13.06 9.80 15.96
C ARG A 264 12.87 8.30 15.78
N LEU A 265 11.80 7.85 15.10
CA LEU A 265 11.57 6.44 14.84
C LEU A 265 12.62 5.83 13.90
N PHE A 266 13.17 6.65 13.01
CA PHE A 266 14.24 6.24 12.10
C PHE A 266 15.61 6.13 12.80
N GLY A 267 15.75 6.58 14.05
CA GLY A 267 16.89 6.25 14.90
C GLY A 267 16.94 4.77 15.31
N GLN A 268 15.82 4.06 15.22
CA GLN A 268 15.74 2.63 15.52
C GLN A 268 16.09 1.81 14.28
N ARG A 269 17.18 1.07 14.35
CA ARG A 269 17.73 0.30 13.21
C ARG A 269 16.71 -0.64 12.55
N LEU A 270 15.95 -1.39 13.36
CA LEU A 270 14.96 -2.33 12.85
C LEU A 270 13.84 -1.61 12.09
N PHE A 271 13.37 -0.47 12.61
CA PHE A 271 12.36 0.35 11.94
C PHE A 271 12.85 0.89 10.59
N THR A 272 14.07 1.44 10.57
CA THR A 272 14.67 2.04 9.37
C THR A 272 14.92 1.02 8.29
N VAL A 273 15.54 -0.12 8.63
CA VAL A 273 15.80 -1.21 7.67
C VAL A 273 14.50 -1.78 7.11
N SER A 274 13.49 -1.99 7.96
CA SER A 274 12.18 -2.49 7.52
C SER A 274 11.49 -1.54 6.54
N ASN A 275 11.50 -0.24 6.83
CA ASN A 275 10.87 0.76 5.96
C ASN A 275 11.69 0.99 4.67
N ALA A 276 13.01 0.96 4.70
CA ALA A 276 13.84 1.01 3.51
C ALA A 276 13.59 -0.20 2.59
N ALA A 277 13.50 -1.40 3.15
CA ALA A 277 13.12 -2.59 2.39
C ALA A 277 11.68 -2.50 1.82
N MET A 278 10.75 -1.87 2.56
CA MET A 278 9.38 -1.62 2.10
C MET A 278 9.32 -0.70 0.88
N VAL A 279 10.19 0.32 0.81
CA VAL A 279 10.33 1.15 -0.41
C VAL A 279 10.72 0.26 -1.60
N VAL A 280 11.70 -0.62 -1.43
CA VAL A 280 12.16 -1.50 -2.51
C VAL A 280 11.08 -2.53 -2.91
N VAL A 281 10.34 -3.06 -1.95
CA VAL A 281 9.18 -3.93 -2.23
C VAL A 281 8.12 -3.19 -3.06
N GLY A 282 7.77 -1.97 -2.67
CA GLY A 282 6.83 -1.13 -3.44
C GLY A 282 7.35 -0.84 -4.84
N PHE A 283 8.61 -0.42 -4.95
CA PHE A 283 9.30 -0.15 -6.21
C PHE A 283 9.24 -1.33 -7.18
N ALA A 284 9.64 -2.50 -6.73
CA ALA A 284 9.74 -3.65 -7.60
C ALA A 284 8.37 -4.27 -7.92
N LEU A 285 7.48 -4.38 -6.92
CA LEU A 285 6.17 -4.98 -7.12
C LEU A 285 5.30 -4.14 -8.05
N MET A 286 5.09 -2.85 -7.74
CA MET A 286 4.19 -2.00 -8.53
C MET A 286 4.83 -1.62 -9.88
N GLY A 287 6.11 -1.28 -9.87
CA GLY A 287 6.84 -0.96 -11.09
C GLY A 287 6.84 -2.12 -12.10
N SER A 288 7.07 -3.36 -11.65
CA SER A 288 7.00 -4.53 -12.53
C SER A 288 5.57 -4.88 -12.94
N SER A 289 4.61 -4.79 -12.01
CA SER A 289 3.20 -5.07 -12.29
C SER A 289 2.62 -4.14 -13.37
N PHE A 290 3.06 -2.88 -13.42
CA PHE A 290 2.71 -1.94 -14.46
C PHE A 290 3.04 -2.47 -15.88
N PHE A 291 4.12 -3.24 -16.01
CA PHE A 291 4.59 -3.77 -17.28
C PHE A 291 4.11 -5.19 -17.60
N PHE A 292 3.59 -5.96 -16.62
CA PHE A 292 3.17 -7.35 -16.90
C PHE A 292 2.09 -7.43 -17.99
N SER A 293 1.05 -6.61 -17.89
CA SER A 293 -0.02 -6.60 -18.88
C SER A 293 0.49 -6.15 -20.24
N GLN A 294 1.35 -5.13 -20.27
CA GLN A 294 1.94 -4.60 -21.50
C GLN A 294 2.86 -5.63 -22.18
N PHE A 295 3.63 -6.41 -21.41
CA PHE A 295 4.44 -7.51 -21.93
C PHE A 295 3.57 -8.54 -22.66
N PHE A 296 2.50 -9.03 -22.01
CA PHE A 296 1.63 -10.02 -22.63
C PHE A 296 0.88 -9.50 -23.85
N VAL A 297 0.44 -8.23 -23.83
CA VAL A 297 -0.31 -7.65 -24.94
C VAL A 297 0.60 -7.24 -26.10
N TYR A 298 1.67 -6.47 -25.82
CA TYR A 298 2.50 -5.90 -26.90
C TYR A 298 3.64 -6.78 -27.36
N VAL A 299 4.19 -7.65 -26.49
CA VAL A 299 5.29 -8.55 -26.85
C VAL A 299 4.77 -9.91 -27.28
N GLN A 300 3.79 -10.48 -26.56
CA GLN A 300 3.26 -11.82 -26.85
C GLN A 300 1.94 -11.82 -27.65
N GLY A 301 1.36 -10.67 -27.98
CA GLY A 301 0.13 -10.56 -28.76
C GLY A 301 -1.12 -11.14 -28.09
N SER A 302 -1.12 -11.25 -26.75
CA SER A 302 -2.27 -11.77 -26.00
C SER A 302 -3.45 -10.79 -25.99
N SER A 303 -4.69 -11.28 -25.97
CA SER A 303 -5.85 -10.44 -25.69
C SER A 303 -5.81 -9.88 -24.27
N LEU A 304 -6.51 -8.78 -23.98
CA LEU A 304 -6.55 -8.14 -22.66
C LEU A 304 -7.00 -9.10 -21.57
N LEU A 305 -8.02 -9.90 -21.82
CA LEU A 305 -8.47 -10.93 -20.90
C LEU A 305 -7.39 -11.98 -20.63
N ARG A 306 -6.76 -12.49 -21.71
CA ARG A 306 -5.69 -13.48 -21.58
C ARG A 306 -4.50 -12.91 -20.82
N ALA A 307 -4.11 -11.68 -21.08
CA ALA A 307 -3.04 -11.00 -20.34
C ALA A 307 -3.38 -10.87 -18.85
N GLY A 308 -4.62 -10.48 -18.50
CA GLY A 308 -5.10 -10.44 -17.12
C GLY A 308 -5.02 -11.81 -16.43
N LEU A 309 -5.45 -12.89 -17.10
CA LEU A 309 -5.33 -14.25 -16.58
C LEU A 309 -3.88 -14.72 -16.44
N GLN A 310 -3.01 -14.34 -17.38
CA GLN A 310 -1.59 -14.68 -17.37
C GLN A 310 -0.83 -14.01 -16.21
N THR A 311 -1.30 -12.89 -15.67
CA THR A 311 -0.71 -12.23 -14.50
C THR A 311 -1.17 -12.80 -13.15
N LEU A 312 -2.22 -13.64 -13.13
CA LEU A 312 -2.78 -14.23 -11.91
C LEU A 312 -1.78 -14.95 -11.00
N PRO A 313 -0.74 -15.65 -11.51
CA PRO A 313 0.19 -16.36 -10.63
C PRO A 313 0.83 -15.49 -9.56
N VAL A 314 1.10 -14.20 -9.86
CA VAL A 314 1.62 -13.25 -8.86
C VAL A 314 0.62 -13.06 -7.72
N SER A 315 -0.62 -12.69 -8.07
CA SER A 315 -1.66 -12.36 -7.09
C SER A 315 -2.11 -13.57 -6.28
N LEU A 316 -2.30 -14.72 -6.93
CA LEU A 316 -2.68 -15.98 -6.26
C LEU A 316 -1.59 -16.43 -5.28
N ALA A 317 -0.31 -16.38 -5.69
CA ALA A 317 0.79 -16.70 -4.80
C ALA A 317 0.82 -15.77 -3.58
N MET A 318 0.59 -14.47 -3.77
CA MET A 318 0.51 -13.52 -2.66
C MET A 318 -0.65 -13.85 -1.71
N VAL A 319 -1.85 -14.10 -2.22
CA VAL A 319 -3.03 -14.43 -1.38
C VAL A 319 -2.81 -15.72 -0.59
N ILE A 320 -2.25 -16.76 -1.23
CA ILE A 320 -2.02 -18.06 -0.59
C ILE A 320 -0.92 -17.99 0.46
N VAL A 321 0.17 -17.29 0.18
CA VAL A 321 1.38 -17.31 1.04
C VAL A 321 1.33 -16.29 2.17
N SER A 322 0.69 -15.12 1.98
CA SER A 322 0.66 -14.03 2.98
C SER A 322 0.19 -14.47 4.38
N PRO A 323 -0.84 -15.33 4.56
CA PRO A 323 -1.26 -15.78 5.90
C PRO A 323 -0.22 -16.60 6.66
N TYR A 324 0.69 -17.24 5.92
CA TYR A 324 1.76 -18.07 6.49
C TYR A 324 3.03 -17.27 6.78
N ALA A 325 3.25 -16.16 6.08
CA ALA A 325 4.48 -15.36 6.19
C ALA A 325 4.74 -14.87 7.63
N GLY A 326 3.71 -14.40 8.33
CA GLY A 326 3.81 -13.99 9.72
C GLY A 326 4.16 -15.16 10.67
N ARG A 327 3.59 -16.34 10.45
CA ARG A 327 3.90 -17.55 11.25
C ARG A 327 5.32 -18.03 11.00
N LEU A 328 5.78 -18.00 9.76
CA LEU A 328 7.16 -18.33 9.40
C LEU A 328 8.14 -17.35 10.04
N ALA A 329 7.83 -16.05 10.01
CA ALA A 329 8.66 -15.04 10.66
C ALA A 329 8.72 -15.19 12.18
N ALA A 330 7.61 -15.57 12.83
CA ALA A 330 7.58 -15.88 14.27
C ALA A 330 8.43 -17.12 14.62
N ARG A 331 8.51 -18.12 13.71
CA ARG A 331 9.26 -19.37 13.93
C ARG A 331 10.74 -19.26 13.59
N TYR A 332 11.08 -18.59 12.47
CA TYR A 332 12.44 -18.55 11.90
C TYR A 332 13.10 -17.17 12.01
N GLY A 333 12.38 -16.18 12.54
CA GLY A 333 12.81 -14.78 12.64
C GLY A 333 12.55 -13.97 11.38
N PHE A 334 12.33 -12.67 11.56
CA PHE A 334 12.05 -11.74 10.46
C PHE A 334 13.17 -11.71 9.40
N ARG A 335 14.43 -11.73 9.86
CA ARG A 335 15.61 -11.69 9.01
C ARG A 335 15.60 -12.79 7.93
N VAL A 336 15.43 -14.03 8.34
CA VAL A 336 15.52 -15.19 7.43
C VAL A 336 14.38 -15.15 6.42
N VAL A 337 13.14 -14.95 6.91
CA VAL A 337 11.94 -14.98 6.06
C VAL A 337 11.92 -13.83 5.07
N VAL A 338 12.28 -12.61 5.50
CA VAL A 338 12.35 -11.43 4.63
C VAL A 338 13.45 -11.59 3.57
N SER A 339 14.66 -12.02 3.98
CA SER A 339 15.77 -12.18 3.03
C SER A 339 15.48 -13.26 2.00
N ILE A 340 14.91 -14.41 2.40
CA ILE A 340 14.47 -15.45 1.46
C ILE A 340 13.36 -14.92 0.55
N GLY A 341 12.36 -14.23 1.11
CA GLY A 341 11.29 -13.65 0.32
C GLY A 341 11.79 -12.68 -0.75
N LEU A 342 12.64 -11.73 -0.36
CA LEU A 342 13.24 -10.78 -1.31
C LEU A 342 14.16 -11.50 -2.32
N ALA A 343 14.92 -12.51 -1.91
CA ALA A 343 15.75 -13.28 -2.84
C ALA A 343 14.90 -14.01 -3.90
N LEU A 344 13.80 -14.66 -3.50
CA LEU A 344 12.87 -15.31 -4.43
C LEU A 344 12.24 -14.31 -5.40
N ALA A 345 11.78 -13.15 -4.89
CA ALA A 345 11.20 -12.10 -5.74
C ALA A 345 12.23 -11.54 -6.73
N GLY A 346 13.46 -11.27 -6.27
CA GLY A 346 14.54 -10.78 -7.10
C GLY A 346 14.95 -11.78 -8.18
N LEU A 347 15.11 -13.06 -7.83
CA LEU A 347 15.40 -14.13 -8.80
C LEU A 347 14.26 -14.30 -9.81
N GLY A 348 13.00 -14.22 -9.38
CA GLY A 348 11.83 -14.26 -10.27
C GLY A 348 11.84 -13.11 -11.28
N LEU A 349 12.17 -11.88 -10.84
CA LEU A 349 12.31 -10.72 -11.72
C LEU A 349 13.48 -10.83 -12.68
N LEU A 350 14.66 -11.29 -12.22
CA LEU A 350 15.79 -11.54 -13.11
C LEU A 350 15.45 -12.60 -14.15
N ALA A 351 14.80 -13.69 -13.73
CA ALA A 351 14.36 -14.73 -14.65
C ALA A 351 13.31 -14.21 -15.66
N LEU A 352 12.48 -13.25 -15.26
CA LEU A 352 11.53 -12.60 -16.18
C LEU A 352 12.24 -11.66 -17.16
N GLY A 353 13.34 -11.03 -16.75
CA GLY A 353 14.15 -10.12 -17.58
C GLY A 353 14.92 -10.79 -18.74
N VAL A 354 14.85 -12.11 -18.87
CA VAL A 354 15.42 -12.87 -20.00
C VAL A 354 14.34 -13.59 -20.82
N VAL A 355 13.09 -13.19 -20.69
CA VAL A 355 11.96 -13.75 -21.45
C VAL A 355 11.83 -13.04 -22.78
N HIS A 356 11.54 -13.78 -23.85
CA HIS A 356 11.36 -13.29 -25.21
C HIS A 356 9.93 -13.48 -25.70
N ALA A 357 9.59 -12.89 -26.84
CA ALA A 357 8.27 -12.93 -27.45
C ALA A 357 7.78 -14.38 -27.71
N ASP A 358 8.68 -15.25 -28.10
CA ASP A 358 8.44 -16.66 -28.40
C ASP A 358 8.39 -17.59 -27.16
N THR A 359 8.74 -17.05 -25.98
CA THR A 359 8.73 -17.84 -24.75
C THR A 359 7.31 -18.24 -24.36
N GLY A 360 7.01 -19.53 -24.46
CA GLY A 360 5.70 -20.07 -24.09
C GLY A 360 5.33 -19.81 -22.63
N TYR A 361 4.03 -19.59 -22.36
CA TYR A 361 3.51 -19.29 -21.02
C TYR A 361 3.90 -20.32 -19.95
N GLY A 362 4.10 -21.60 -20.35
CA GLY A 362 4.61 -22.65 -19.47
C GLY A 362 5.96 -22.31 -18.80
N ASN A 363 6.76 -21.48 -19.45
CA ASN A 363 8.05 -20.98 -18.90
C ASN A 363 7.93 -19.64 -18.17
N VAL A 364 6.77 -18.93 -18.27
CA VAL A 364 6.59 -17.59 -17.66
C VAL A 364 5.87 -17.67 -16.32
N TRP A 365 4.82 -18.49 -16.20
CA TRP A 365 3.91 -18.52 -15.06
C TRP A 365 4.61 -18.77 -13.72
N TRP A 366 5.61 -19.68 -13.66
CA TRP A 366 6.31 -19.99 -12.42
C TRP A 366 7.22 -18.84 -11.97
N ARG A 367 7.75 -18.04 -12.90
CA ARG A 367 8.54 -16.82 -12.61
C ARG A 367 7.66 -15.78 -11.93
N LEU A 368 6.45 -15.60 -12.46
CA LEU A 368 5.44 -14.73 -11.85
C LEU A 368 5.00 -15.25 -10.47
N ALA A 369 4.78 -16.56 -10.33
CA ALA A 369 4.46 -17.18 -9.04
C ALA A 369 5.59 -16.97 -8.03
N LEU A 370 6.84 -17.12 -8.45
CA LEU A 370 8.03 -16.91 -7.61
C LEU A 370 8.11 -15.46 -7.10
N ILE A 371 7.82 -14.47 -7.97
CA ILE A 371 7.72 -13.06 -7.60
C ILE A 371 6.65 -12.87 -6.53
N GLY A 372 5.45 -13.44 -6.73
CA GLY A 372 4.34 -13.35 -5.78
C GLY A 372 4.64 -13.99 -4.42
N VAL A 373 5.21 -15.20 -4.40
CA VAL A 373 5.67 -15.89 -3.18
C VAL A 373 6.68 -15.02 -2.44
N GLY A 374 7.67 -14.50 -3.16
CA GLY A 374 8.74 -13.70 -2.59
C GLY A 374 8.23 -12.43 -1.90
N PHE A 375 7.40 -11.65 -2.59
CA PHE A 375 6.83 -10.44 -2.00
C PHE A 375 5.86 -10.74 -0.84
N ALA A 376 5.08 -11.82 -0.91
CA ALA A 376 4.22 -12.25 0.19
C ALA A 376 5.02 -12.56 1.45
N LEU A 377 6.14 -13.28 1.32
CA LEU A 377 7.04 -13.60 2.43
C LEU A 377 7.76 -12.37 3.00
N ALA A 378 7.95 -11.31 2.22
CA ALA A 378 8.64 -10.11 2.67
C ALA A 378 7.68 -9.08 3.32
N MET A 379 6.54 -8.78 2.70
CA MET A 379 5.68 -7.63 3.07
C MET A 379 5.13 -7.70 4.50
N SER A 380 4.50 -8.83 4.85
CA SER A 380 3.87 -9.00 6.17
C SER A 380 4.90 -8.99 7.31
N PRO A 381 6.03 -9.74 7.23
CA PRO A 381 7.08 -9.68 8.22
C PRO A 381 7.77 -8.31 8.33
N LEU A 382 7.99 -7.58 7.23
CA LEU A 382 8.57 -6.23 7.28
C LEU A 382 7.68 -5.25 8.05
N THR A 383 6.36 -5.30 7.82
CA THR A 383 5.40 -4.49 8.58
C THR A 383 5.42 -4.89 10.07
N GLY A 384 5.44 -6.20 10.36
CA GLY A 384 5.54 -6.72 11.72
C GLY A 384 6.82 -6.27 12.43
N ALA A 385 7.96 -6.30 11.75
CA ALA A 385 9.25 -5.84 12.27
C ALA A 385 9.25 -4.33 12.57
N ALA A 386 8.67 -3.52 11.69
CA ALA A 386 8.51 -2.08 11.92
C ALA A 386 7.62 -1.78 13.14
N ILE A 387 6.53 -2.55 13.33
CA ILE A 387 5.64 -2.41 14.48
C ILE A 387 6.35 -2.84 15.79
N GLN A 388 7.14 -3.92 15.76
CA GLN A 388 7.89 -4.37 16.95
C GLN A 388 9.01 -3.42 17.36
N ALA A 389 9.50 -2.61 16.43
CA ALA A 389 10.54 -1.63 16.71
C ALA A 389 10.06 -0.42 17.52
N VAL A 390 8.75 -0.24 17.70
CA VAL A 390 8.17 0.95 18.36
C VAL A 390 7.32 0.57 19.57
N SER A 391 6.97 1.57 20.39
CA SER A 391 6.08 1.34 21.52
C SER A 391 4.67 0.88 21.08
N PRO A 392 3.94 0.10 21.89
CA PRO A 392 2.58 -0.34 21.56
C PRO A 392 1.60 0.80 21.22
N ARG A 393 1.84 1.99 21.78
CA ARG A 393 1.04 3.20 21.51
C ARG A 393 1.28 3.75 20.12
N GLU A 394 2.43 3.47 19.51
CA GLU A 394 2.86 3.96 18.19
C GLU A 394 2.68 2.92 17.09
N SER A 395 2.18 1.72 17.41
CA SER A 395 2.03 0.61 16.45
C SER A 395 1.19 0.97 15.21
N GLY A 396 0.12 1.73 15.40
CA GLY A 396 -0.71 2.22 14.30
C GLY A 396 0.04 3.19 13.39
N LEU A 397 0.81 4.11 13.96
CA LEU A 397 1.65 5.04 13.23
C LEU A 397 2.76 4.30 12.45
N ALA A 398 3.43 3.35 13.07
CA ALA A 398 4.46 2.52 12.42
C ALA A 398 3.90 1.75 11.22
N SER A 399 2.72 1.15 11.35
CA SER A 399 2.02 0.48 10.24
C SER A 399 1.65 1.46 9.11
N GLY A 400 1.16 2.65 9.46
CA GLY A 400 0.86 3.71 8.51
C GLY A 400 2.11 4.17 7.74
N ILE A 401 3.22 4.40 8.44
CA ILE A 401 4.50 4.76 7.84
C ILE A 401 4.98 3.66 6.89
N SER A 402 4.91 2.38 7.29
CA SER A 402 5.30 1.26 6.43
C SER A 402 4.43 1.16 5.17
N SER A 403 3.14 1.47 5.27
CA SER A 403 2.25 1.54 4.10
C SER A 403 2.60 2.72 3.18
N THR A 404 2.89 3.88 3.76
CA THR A 404 3.31 5.08 3.01
C THR A 404 4.65 4.87 2.32
N THR A 405 5.66 4.32 3.00
CA THR A 405 6.98 4.04 2.39
C THR A 405 6.89 3.04 1.24
N ARG A 406 6.04 2.01 1.37
CA ARG A 406 5.76 1.08 0.27
C ARG A 406 5.11 1.79 -0.92
N GLN A 407 4.19 2.71 -0.68
CA GLN A 407 3.51 3.46 -1.74
C GLN A 407 4.44 4.47 -2.42
N ILE A 408 5.35 5.14 -1.67
CA ILE A 408 6.42 5.96 -2.24
C ILE A 408 7.28 5.09 -3.17
N GLY A 409 7.67 3.90 -2.70
CA GLY A 409 8.36 2.93 -3.52
C GLY A 409 7.60 2.58 -4.80
N ALA A 410 6.28 2.39 -4.71
CA ALA A 410 5.43 2.07 -5.85
C ALA A 410 5.45 3.17 -6.94
N VAL A 411 5.31 4.43 -6.55
CA VAL A 411 5.42 5.59 -7.46
C VAL A 411 6.80 5.64 -8.12
N LEU A 412 7.87 5.55 -7.31
CA LEU A 412 9.24 5.54 -7.83
C LEU A 412 9.49 4.35 -8.76
N GLY A 413 8.87 3.21 -8.50
CA GLY A 413 8.98 2.00 -9.32
C GLY A 413 8.41 2.19 -10.72
N VAL A 414 7.19 2.68 -10.84
CA VAL A 414 6.56 2.95 -12.13
C VAL A 414 7.35 4.01 -12.90
N ALA A 415 7.75 5.10 -12.23
CA ALA A 415 8.50 6.17 -12.85
C ALA A 415 9.89 5.72 -13.34
N LEU A 416 10.70 5.08 -12.48
CA LEU A 416 12.08 4.68 -12.81
C LEU A 416 12.15 3.53 -13.82
N LEU A 417 11.34 2.47 -13.63
CA LEU A 417 11.34 1.37 -14.59
C LEU A 417 10.82 1.82 -15.96
N GLY A 418 9.81 2.70 -15.98
CA GLY A 418 9.36 3.31 -17.24
C GLY A 418 10.41 4.19 -17.88
N ALA A 419 11.18 4.94 -17.09
CA ALA A 419 12.31 5.72 -17.59
C ALA A 419 13.38 4.82 -18.24
N ILE A 420 13.68 3.66 -17.65
CA ILE A 420 14.61 2.66 -18.23
C ILE A 420 14.08 2.18 -19.57
N VAL A 421 12.81 1.75 -19.64
CA VAL A 421 12.19 1.28 -20.89
C VAL A 421 12.29 2.35 -21.96
N ARG A 422 11.92 3.59 -21.63
CA ARG A 422 11.93 4.69 -22.57
C ARG A 422 13.32 5.07 -23.04
N THR A 423 14.30 5.14 -22.14
CA THR A 423 15.70 5.42 -22.50
C THR A 423 16.26 4.36 -23.45
N ARG A 424 15.93 3.09 -23.25
CA ARG A 424 16.31 2.00 -24.16
C ARG A 424 15.64 2.18 -25.54
N GLN A 425 14.35 2.52 -25.58
CA GLN A 425 13.65 2.77 -26.85
C GLN A 425 14.24 3.97 -27.60
N SER A 426 14.58 5.06 -26.91
CA SER A 426 15.18 6.25 -27.54
C SER A 426 16.60 5.97 -28.08
N SER A 427 17.30 4.95 -27.56
CA SER A 427 18.58 4.48 -28.12
C SER A 427 18.43 3.43 -29.24
N GLY A 428 17.21 3.21 -29.75
CA GLY A 428 16.93 2.30 -30.85
C GLY A 428 16.63 0.85 -30.45
N ALA A 429 16.58 0.53 -29.15
CA ALA A 429 16.22 -0.82 -28.69
C ALA A 429 14.71 -1.08 -28.82
N SER A 430 14.33 -2.35 -28.99
CA SER A 430 12.93 -2.76 -28.99
C SER A 430 12.26 -2.52 -27.62
N PHE A 431 10.92 -2.45 -27.60
CA PHE A 431 10.15 -2.36 -26.36
C PHE A 431 10.42 -3.55 -25.43
N GLU A 432 10.54 -4.77 -25.99
CA GLU A 432 10.93 -5.99 -25.28
C GLU A 432 12.29 -5.85 -24.58
N ALA A 433 13.32 -5.37 -25.29
CA ALA A 433 14.65 -5.15 -24.70
C ALA A 433 14.61 -4.09 -23.59
N GLY A 434 13.75 -3.07 -23.71
CA GLY A 434 13.49 -2.09 -22.68
C GLY A 434 12.87 -2.73 -21.44
N LEU A 435 11.84 -3.56 -21.61
CA LEU A 435 11.18 -4.29 -20.52
C LEU A 435 12.16 -5.25 -19.81
N ASN A 436 12.93 -6.00 -20.56
CA ASN A 436 13.94 -6.92 -20.01
C ASN A 436 14.96 -6.15 -19.14
N SER A 437 15.43 -5.00 -19.62
CA SER A 437 16.30 -4.12 -18.83
C SER A 437 15.65 -3.62 -17.55
N ALA A 438 14.38 -3.28 -17.58
CA ALA A 438 13.63 -2.84 -16.41
C ALA A 438 13.46 -3.97 -15.37
N PHE A 439 13.09 -5.19 -15.81
CA PHE A 439 12.97 -6.34 -14.91
C PHE A 439 14.32 -6.77 -14.31
N LEU A 440 15.40 -6.74 -15.10
CA LEU A 440 16.75 -7.00 -14.60
C LEU A 440 17.17 -5.95 -13.56
N ALA A 441 16.93 -4.68 -13.80
CA ALA A 441 17.21 -3.61 -12.84
C ALA A 441 16.42 -3.80 -11.54
N ALA A 442 15.10 -4.05 -11.63
CA ALA A 442 14.25 -4.29 -10.47
C ALA A 442 14.71 -5.52 -9.67
N GLY A 443 14.99 -6.63 -10.37
CA GLY A 443 15.48 -7.86 -9.75
C GLY A 443 16.82 -7.68 -9.03
N SER A 444 17.74 -6.93 -9.64
CA SER A 444 19.06 -6.62 -9.04
C SER A 444 18.92 -5.80 -7.77
N VAL A 445 18.08 -4.75 -7.78
CA VAL A 445 17.81 -3.91 -6.59
C VAL A 445 17.19 -4.75 -5.46
N VAL A 446 16.26 -5.63 -5.78
CA VAL A 446 15.62 -6.52 -4.79
C VAL A 446 16.63 -7.50 -4.20
N LEU A 447 17.51 -8.10 -5.01
CA LEU A 447 18.55 -9.02 -4.53
C LEU A 447 19.57 -8.31 -3.65
N VAL A 448 20.04 -7.13 -4.03
CA VAL A 448 20.92 -6.31 -3.18
C VAL A 448 20.25 -6.02 -1.85
N THR A 449 18.94 -5.71 -1.86
CA THR A 449 18.16 -5.49 -0.63
C THR A 449 18.02 -6.78 0.19
N ALA A 450 17.85 -7.95 -0.44
CA ALA A 450 17.82 -9.24 0.25
C ALA A 450 19.13 -9.51 0.99
N LEU A 451 20.28 -9.29 0.34
CA LEU A 451 21.61 -9.42 0.93
C LEU A 451 21.81 -8.40 2.07
N SER A 452 21.47 -7.14 1.83
CA SER A 452 21.59 -6.07 2.84
C SER A 452 20.76 -6.38 4.08
N THR A 453 19.48 -6.74 3.93
CA THR A 453 18.62 -7.12 5.06
C THR A 453 19.15 -8.35 5.79
N GLY A 454 19.68 -9.33 5.06
CA GLY A 454 20.36 -10.49 5.61
C GLY A 454 21.58 -10.13 6.47
N LEU A 455 22.39 -9.19 6.04
CA LEU A 455 23.59 -8.75 6.76
C LEU A 455 23.27 -7.80 7.92
N TRP A 456 22.40 -6.81 7.71
CA TRP A 456 22.12 -5.73 8.67
C TRP A 456 21.26 -6.18 9.85
N LEU A 457 20.41 -7.18 9.69
CA LEU A 457 19.65 -7.77 10.77
C LEU A 457 20.45 -8.78 11.62
N VAL A 458 21.72 -9.10 11.24
CA VAL A 458 22.64 -9.93 12.07
C VAL A 458 23.00 -9.25 13.38
N GLY A 459 23.02 -7.92 13.43
CA GLY A 459 23.45 -7.18 14.63
C GLY A 459 22.36 -6.96 15.70
N SER A 460 21.11 -7.31 15.44
CA SER A 460 20.07 -7.34 16.47
C SER A 460 19.97 -8.74 17.08
N LYS A 461 20.99 -9.17 17.82
CA LYS A 461 20.78 -10.19 18.85
C LYS A 461 19.66 -9.67 19.72
N SER A 462 18.61 -10.48 19.82
CA SER A 462 17.52 -10.29 20.76
C SER A 462 18.08 -9.80 22.09
N THR A 463 17.64 -8.62 22.50
CA THR A 463 17.68 -8.16 23.90
C THR A 463 16.72 -9.02 24.73
N GLU A 464 16.66 -10.31 24.47
CA GLU A 464 15.94 -11.30 25.26
C GLU A 464 16.70 -11.69 26.54
N ASP A 465 18.00 -11.38 26.63
CA ASP A 465 18.79 -11.63 27.85
C ASP A 465 18.63 -10.54 28.92
N GLY A 466 17.80 -9.52 28.69
CA GLY A 466 17.57 -8.43 29.66
C GLY A 466 16.17 -8.37 30.26
N ALA A 467 15.23 -9.17 29.83
CA ALA A 467 13.97 -9.35 30.53
C ALA A 467 14.20 -10.31 31.70
N ALA A 468 14.50 -9.76 32.88
CA ALA A 468 14.45 -10.53 34.11
C ALA A 468 13.14 -11.34 34.15
N PRO A 469 13.19 -12.63 34.49
CA PRO A 469 12.00 -13.44 34.50
C PRO A 469 10.97 -12.72 35.38
N HIS A 470 9.79 -12.49 34.82
CA HIS A 470 8.66 -11.98 35.57
C HIS A 470 8.59 -12.76 36.86
N ARG A 471 9.02 -12.16 37.97
CA ARG A 471 8.76 -12.70 39.30
C ARG A 471 7.26 -12.94 39.32
N ARG A 472 6.88 -14.19 39.42
CA ARG A 472 5.49 -14.55 39.80
C ARG A 472 5.16 -13.69 41.00
N PRO A 473 4.01 -13.01 41.05
CA PRO A 473 3.61 -12.32 42.24
C PRO A 473 3.66 -13.37 43.38
N GLU A 474 4.45 -13.09 44.39
CA GLU A 474 4.49 -13.86 45.62
C GLU A 474 3.04 -14.00 46.09
N PRO A 475 2.57 -15.22 46.45
CA PRO A 475 1.23 -15.35 46.96
C PRO A 475 1.15 -14.45 48.20
N ALA A 476 0.18 -13.55 48.20
CA ALA A 476 -0.09 -12.63 49.29
C ALA A 476 -0.06 -13.45 50.62
N ALA A 477 0.83 -13.04 51.51
CA ALA A 477 0.90 -13.65 52.85
C ALA A 477 -0.49 -13.61 53.48
N VAL A 478 -1.04 -14.76 53.76
CA VAL A 478 -2.29 -14.92 54.50
C VAL A 478 -2.03 -14.32 55.88
N ILE A 479 -2.55 -13.13 56.14
CA ILE A 479 -2.56 -12.54 57.47
C ILE A 479 -3.49 -13.44 58.31
N PRO A 480 -3.01 -14.09 59.37
CA PRO A 480 -3.88 -14.86 60.25
C PRO A 480 -4.83 -13.89 60.94
N LEU A 481 -6.13 -14.11 60.74
CA LEU A 481 -7.17 -13.44 61.53
C LEU A 481 -6.97 -13.82 63.01
N ASN A 482 -6.63 -12.83 63.81
CA ASN A 482 -6.51 -12.97 65.27
C ASN A 482 -7.91 -13.23 65.86
N GLU A 483 -8.18 -14.45 66.26
CA GLU A 483 -9.33 -14.82 67.08
C GLU A 483 -9.13 -14.29 68.50
N GLU A 484 -9.30 -13.00 68.74
CA GLU A 484 -9.38 -12.43 70.10
C GLU A 484 -10.33 -11.24 70.13
N SER A 485 -11.63 -11.52 70.03
CA SER A 485 -12.68 -10.60 70.56
C SER A 485 -14.05 -11.25 70.63
N ALA A 486 -14.12 -12.49 71.09
CA ALA A 486 -15.37 -13.12 71.52
C ALA A 486 -15.29 -13.46 73.02
N ASN A 487 -15.10 -12.46 73.89
CA ASN A 487 -15.51 -12.63 75.31
C ASN A 487 -15.44 -11.27 76.00
N ARG A 488 -16.52 -10.48 75.99
CA ARG A 488 -16.98 -9.58 77.07
C ARG A 488 -18.30 -8.90 76.65
N ARG A 489 -19.35 -9.49 77.31
CA ARG A 489 -20.68 -8.95 77.58
C ARG A 489 -21.65 -8.72 76.42
#